data_42e92b9c40ada3d01c9782a39fbe0fa6
#
_entry.id   42e92b9c40ada3d01c9782a39fbe0fa6
#
_cell.length_a   1.000
_cell.length_b   1.000
_cell.length_c   1.000
_cell.angle_alpha   90.00
_cell.angle_beta   90.00
_cell.angle_gamma   90.00
#
_symmetry.space_group_name_H-M   'P 1'
#
loop_
_entity.id
_entity.type
_entity.pdbx_description
1 polymer ?
#
loop_
_entity_poly.entity_id
_entity_poly.type
_entity_poly.pdbx_seq_one_letter_code
_entity_poly.pdbx_strand_id
1 'polypeptide(L)'
;MTIANVEGYRDYLTERNGEADLLNRRLVNREAFFADIETHRIRSHRMIDLDAFERGMRTRRPARDIAPELAFLLATAKLNQAERFGVGLGETYGKNSAGDTLPERVHMELEEHYHTRLLAYVLDMFGLPFRVTPPAFVMRQFVKVAVFIPENRSFAFVGASEMAGCAMFNLLGQAGAALFADEPEVADRIRLLYGEILTDEIGHVGYCAARCSDIGRGIMRVLYAPIARLFARQTPEILRVVSRETLDERLSHPFDFADFSEHLSSTPFVAARP
;
A
#
# COMPACT_ATOMS: atom_id res chain seq x y z
N MET A 1 -3.59 19.23 5.26
CA MET A 1 -5.05 18.93 5.25
C MET A 1 -5.35 17.98 6.40
N THR A 2 -6.35 18.23 7.23
CA THR A 2 -6.69 17.35 8.36
C THR A 2 -8.00 16.65 8.03
N ILE A 3 -7.93 15.35 7.75
CA ILE A 3 -9.14 14.53 7.55
C ILE A 3 -9.69 14.20 8.93
N ALA A 4 -10.59 15.03 9.43
CA ALA A 4 -11.10 14.92 10.80
C ALA A 4 -12.42 14.13 10.91
N ASN A 5 -13.13 13.96 9.79
CA ASN A 5 -14.42 13.29 9.72
C ASN A 5 -14.70 12.76 8.30
N VAL A 6 -15.82 12.06 8.11
CA VAL A 6 -16.21 11.47 6.81
C VAL A 6 -16.40 12.54 5.73
N GLU A 7 -16.89 13.73 6.09
CA GLU A 7 -17.04 14.84 5.15
C GLU A 7 -15.68 15.33 4.64
N GLY A 8 -14.69 15.52 5.52
CA GLY A 8 -13.32 15.86 5.14
C GLY A 8 -12.65 14.78 4.27
N TYR A 9 -13.00 13.52 4.45
CA TYR A 9 -12.55 12.46 3.54
C TYR A 9 -13.21 12.56 2.16
N ARG A 10 -14.50 12.89 2.09
CA ARG A 10 -15.18 13.16 0.81
C ARG A 10 -14.58 14.36 0.08
N ASP A 11 -14.28 15.42 0.81
CA ASP A 11 -13.60 16.60 0.26
C ASP A 11 -12.23 16.23 -0.31
N TYR A 12 -11.46 15.41 0.41
CA TYR A 12 -10.19 14.86 -0.06
C TYR A 12 -10.35 14.05 -1.35
N LEU A 13 -11.35 13.15 -1.43
CA LEU A 13 -11.63 12.38 -2.64
C LEU A 13 -12.06 13.28 -3.80
N THR A 14 -12.86 14.29 -3.53
CA THR A 14 -13.33 15.26 -4.53
C THR A 14 -12.18 16.09 -5.08
N GLU A 15 -11.30 16.59 -4.23
CA GLU A 15 -10.10 17.31 -4.63
C GLU A 15 -9.20 16.44 -5.51
N ARG A 16 -9.03 15.20 -5.12
CA ARG A 16 -8.17 14.24 -5.82
C ARG A 16 -8.73 13.78 -7.16
N ASN A 17 -10.02 13.46 -7.23
CA ASN A 17 -10.63 12.87 -8.42
C ASN A 17 -11.50 13.86 -9.22
N GLY A 18 -11.86 14.99 -8.63
CA GLY A 18 -12.71 16.06 -9.19
C GLY A 18 -14.15 15.65 -9.43
N GLU A 19 -15.06 16.12 -8.63
CA GLU A 19 -16.50 16.13 -8.83
C GLU A 19 -17.37 14.92 -8.42
N ALA A 20 -18.67 15.09 -8.57
CA ALA A 20 -19.76 14.45 -7.85
C ALA A 20 -19.93 12.93 -8.00
N ASP A 21 -19.38 12.32 -9.03
CA ASP A 21 -19.39 10.86 -9.19
C ASP A 21 -17.99 10.30 -8.90
N LEU A 22 -17.63 10.31 -7.63
CA LEU A 22 -16.30 9.96 -7.15
C LEU A 22 -15.84 8.58 -7.60
N LEU A 23 -16.72 7.60 -7.57
CA LEU A 23 -16.36 6.20 -7.88
C LEU A 23 -16.07 6.03 -9.37
N ASN A 24 -16.96 6.50 -10.26
CA ASN A 24 -16.76 6.40 -11.70
C ASN A 24 -15.58 7.24 -12.16
N ARG A 25 -15.40 8.43 -11.59
CA ARG A 25 -14.28 9.31 -11.91
C ARG A 25 -12.96 8.68 -11.49
N ARG A 26 -12.90 8.08 -10.32
CA ARG A 26 -11.74 7.36 -9.84
C ARG A 26 -11.37 6.21 -10.78
N LEU A 27 -12.35 5.41 -11.19
CA LEU A 27 -12.16 4.31 -12.12
C LEU A 27 -11.60 4.80 -13.46
N VAL A 28 -12.20 5.82 -14.07
CA VAL A 28 -11.74 6.39 -15.35
C VAL A 28 -10.32 6.93 -15.23
N ASN A 29 -10.02 7.69 -14.19
CA ASN A 29 -8.69 8.26 -13.98
C ASN A 29 -7.65 7.15 -13.82
N ARG A 30 -7.95 6.10 -13.05
CA ARG A 30 -7.01 5.01 -12.80
C ARG A 30 -6.78 4.15 -14.04
N GLU A 31 -7.81 3.87 -14.81
CA GLU A 31 -7.64 3.13 -16.07
C GLU A 31 -6.85 3.95 -17.11
N ALA A 32 -7.04 5.27 -17.17
CA ALA A 32 -6.23 6.14 -18.02
C ALA A 32 -4.74 6.10 -17.60
N PHE A 33 -4.46 6.11 -16.30
CA PHE A 33 -3.09 5.96 -15.79
C PHE A 33 -2.47 4.62 -16.19
N PHE A 34 -3.19 3.53 -16.00
CA PHE A 34 -2.66 2.22 -16.37
C PHE A 34 -2.43 2.09 -17.87
N ALA A 35 -3.30 2.67 -18.70
CA ALA A 35 -3.10 2.73 -20.14
C ALA A 35 -1.84 3.52 -20.52
N ASP A 36 -1.55 4.62 -19.81
CA ASP A 36 -0.31 5.37 -19.99
C ASP A 36 0.92 4.55 -19.60
N ILE A 37 0.89 3.89 -18.44
CA ILE A 37 1.95 2.97 -17.99
C ILE A 37 2.22 1.87 -19.03
N GLU A 38 1.17 1.29 -19.61
CA GLU A 38 1.28 0.23 -20.60
C GLU A 38 1.81 0.72 -21.95
N THR A 39 1.50 1.97 -22.30
CA THR A 39 2.00 2.61 -23.52
C THR A 39 3.49 2.99 -23.38
N HIS A 40 3.89 3.45 -22.20
CA HIS A 40 5.25 3.89 -21.90
C HIS A 40 5.95 2.87 -20.97
N ARG A 41 6.07 1.63 -21.48
CA ARG A 41 6.73 0.56 -20.70
C ARG A 41 8.21 0.85 -20.52
N ILE A 42 8.65 0.76 -19.25
CA ILE A 42 10.05 0.85 -18.86
C ILE A 42 10.55 -0.55 -18.51
N ARG A 43 11.78 -0.86 -18.91
CA ARG A 43 12.48 -2.10 -18.59
C ARG A 43 13.83 -1.78 -17.99
N SER A 44 14.14 -2.38 -16.86
CA SER A 44 15.48 -2.33 -16.28
C SER A 44 16.46 -3.13 -17.12
N HIS A 45 17.70 -2.64 -17.19
CA HIS A 45 18.83 -3.37 -17.78
C HIS A 45 19.39 -4.45 -16.87
N ARG A 46 18.99 -4.44 -15.59
CA ARG A 46 19.49 -5.39 -14.60
C ARG A 46 18.87 -6.76 -14.79
N MET A 47 19.74 -7.75 -14.89
CA MET A 47 19.33 -9.15 -14.94
C MET A 47 19.04 -9.65 -13.52
N ILE A 48 17.78 -10.00 -13.26
CA ILE A 48 17.39 -10.62 -12.00
C ILE A 48 17.31 -12.15 -12.18
N ASP A 49 17.95 -12.88 -11.28
CA ASP A 49 17.87 -14.35 -11.25
C ASP A 49 16.44 -14.77 -10.90
N LEU A 50 15.70 -15.23 -11.90
CA LEU A 50 14.32 -15.69 -11.76
C LEU A 50 14.19 -16.86 -10.78
N ASP A 51 15.13 -17.81 -10.82
CA ASP A 51 15.10 -18.96 -9.91
C ASP A 51 15.33 -18.53 -8.46
N ALA A 52 16.23 -17.56 -8.24
CA ALA A 52 16.44 -16.98 -6.92
C ALA A 52 15.21 -16.21 -6.43
N PHE A 53 14.55 -15.47 -7.32
CA PHE A 53 13.30 -14.80 -7.00
C PHE A 53 12.20 -15.80 -6.64
N GLU A 54 11.99 -16.85 -7.45
CA GLU A 54 10.98 -17.88 -7.16
C GLU A 54 11.28 -18.66 -5.86
N ARG A 55 12.56 -18.98 -5.59
CA ARG A 55 12.96 -19.57 -4.31
C ARG A 55 12.67 -18.62 -3.14
N GLY A 56 13.00 -17.31 -3.29
CA GLY A 56 12.76 -16.30 -2.30
C GLY A 56 11.28 -16.12 -1.94
N MET A 57 10.39 -16.22 -2.94
CA MET A 57 8.93 -16.17 -2.73
C MET A 57 8.40 -17.36 -1.90
N ARG A 58 9.05 -18.49 -1.93
CA ARG A 58 8.65 -19.70 -1.17
C ARG A 58 9.26 -19.75 0.23
N THR A 59 10.29 -18.97 0.49
CA THR A 59 11.02 -18.97 1.76
C THR A 59 10.57 -17.83 2.67
N ARG A 60 10.49 -18.11 3.98
CA ARG A 60 10.17 -17.08 4.99
C ARG A 60 11.40 -16.32 5.46
N ARG A 61 12.60 -16.81 5.18
CA ARG A 61 13.86 -16.16 5.57
C ARG A 61 14.69 -15.93 4.33
N PRO A 62 15.09 -14.68 4.05
CA PRO A 62 15.99 -14.41 2.96
C PRO A 62 17.33 -15.11 3.18
N ALA A 63 18.01 -15.44 2.09
CA ALA A 63 19.41 -15.86 2.16
C ALA A 63 20.25 -14.74 2.80
N ARG A 64 21.32 -15.12 3.50
CA ARG A 64 22.20 -14.12 4.16
C ARG A 64 22.82 -13.14 3.17
N ASP A 65 23.15 -13.63 1.98
CA ASP A 65 23.87 -12.92 0.92
C ASP A 65 22.97 -12.53 -0.26
N ILE A 66 21.68 -12.26 0.02
CA ILE A 66 20.74 -11.81 -1.00
C ILE A 66 21.14 -10.42 -1.50
N ALA A 67 21.20 -10.24 -2.82
CA ALA A 67 21.45 -8.92 -3.42
C ALA A 67 20.34 -7.92 -3.03
N PRO A 68 20.66 -6.65 -2.74
CA PRO A 68 19.67 -5.66 -2.34
C PRO A 68 18.53 -5.50 -3.35
N GLU A 69 18.83 -5.56 -4.65
CA GLU A 69 17.85 -5.45 -5.72
C GLU A 69 16.85 -6.62 -5.68
N LEU A 70 17.34 -7.84 -5.52
CA LEU A 70 16.49 -9.01 -5.37
C LEU A 70 15.67 -8.94 -4.07
N ALA A 71 16.26 -8.42 -2.99
CA ALA A 71 15.54 -8.21 -1.73
C ALA A 71 14.40 -7.19 -1.88
N PHE A 72 14.64 -6.07 -2.58
CA PHE A 72 13.62 -5.07 -2.90
C PHE A 72 12.46 -5.70 -3.67
N LEU A 73 12.75 -6.44 -4.73
CA LEU A 73 11.73 -7.06 -5.59
C LEU A 73 10.93 -8.14 -4.84
N LEU A 74 11.59 -8.92 -3.98
CA LEU A 74 10.91 -9.89 -3.11
C LEU A 74 10.03 -9.19 -2.07
N ALA A 75 10.51 -8.09 -1.47
CA ALA A 75 9.70 -7.30 -0.54
C ALA A 75 8.45 -6.74 -1.24
N THR A 76 8.62 -6.15 -2.42
CA THR A 76 7.52 -5.65 -3.27
C THR A 76 6.49 -6.75 -3.57
N ALA A 77 6.94 -7.92 -3.99
CA ALA A 77 6.07 -9.05 -4.32
C ALA A 77 5.32 -9.58 -3.09
N LYS A 78 5.97 -9.63 -1.92
CA LYS A 78 5.34 -10.09 -0.67
C LYS A 78 4.36 -9.07 -0.10
N LEU A 79 4.65 -7.77 -0.23
CA LEU A 79 3.69 -6.70 0.11
C LEU A 79 2.48 -6.77 -0.80
N ASN A 80 2.66 -6.99 -2.11
CA ASN A 80 1.55 -7.19 -3.03
C ASN A 80 0.62 -8.35 -2.61
N GLN A 81 1.17 -9.40 -2.03
CA GLN A 81 0.36 -10.49 -1.47
C GLN A 81 -0.43 -10.05 -0.22
N ALA A 82 0.12 -9.13 0.58
CA ALA A 82 -0.56 -8.56 1.73
C ALA A 82 -1.73 -7.66 1.31
N GLU A 83 -1.52 -6.78 0.33
CA GLU A 83 -2.56 -5.94 -0.29
C GLU A 83 -3.73 -6.78 -0.79
N ARG A 84 -3.43 -7.79 -1.59
CA ARG A 84 -4.47 -8.70 -2.10
C ARG A 84 -5.23 -9.44 -1.00
N PHE A 85 -4.64 -9.60 0.15
CA PHE A 85 -5.31 -10.14 1.31
C PHE A 85 -6.28 -9.12 1.91
N GLY A 86 -5.91 -7.84 1.98
CA GLY A 86 -6.79 -6.72 2.35
C GLY A 86 -8.05 -6.68 1.48
N VAL A 87 -7.89 -6.80 0.16
CA VAL A 87 -9.00 -6.93 -0.80
C VAL A 87 -9.97 -8.06 -0.41
N GLY A 88 -9.46 -9.26 -0.12
CA GLY A 88 -10.29 -10.40 0.25
C GLY A 88 -11.02 -10.22 1.59
N LEU A 89 -10.46 -9.40 2.48
CA LEU A 89 -11.13 -8.99 3.73
C LEU A 89 -12.30 -8.05 3.43
N GLY A 90 -12.08 -7.01 2.63
CA GLY A 90 -13.10 -6.06 2.20
C GLY A 90 -14.29 -6.78 1.56
N GLU A 91 -14.04 -7.68 0.61
CA GLU A 91 -15.09 -8.49 -0.04
C GLU A 91 -15.90 -9.33 0.96
N THR A 92 -15.24 -9.88 1.98
CA THR A 92 -15.89 -10.71 3.00
C THR A 92 -16.76 -9.88 3.94
N TYR A 93 -16.27 -8.71 4.35
CA TYR A 93 -17.04 -7.76 5.15
C TYR A 93 -18.21 -7.17 4.37
N GLY A 94 -18.02 -6.85 3.08
CA GLY A 94 -19.06 -6.32 2.21
C GLY A 94 -20.24 -7.27 2.04
N LYS A 95 -19.99 -8.58 1.94
CA LYS A 95 -21.03 -9.61 1.85
C LYS A 95 -21.86 -9.76 3.13
N ASN A 96 -21.28 -9.48 4.29
CA ASN A 96 -21.94 -9.61 5.59
C ASN A 96 -22.65 -8.33 6.04
N SER A 97 -22.35 -7.18 5.41
CA SER A 97 -23.01 -5.89 5.66
C SER A 97 -24.17 -5.70 4.68
N ALA A 98 -25.17 -6.58 4.75
CA ALA A 98 -26.36 -6.45 3.93
C ALA A 98 -27.11 -5.17 4.30
N GLY A 99 -26.89 -4.08 3.57
CA GLY A 99 -27.72 -2.88 3.67
C GLY A 99 -27.05 -1.56 3.35
N ASP A 100 -25.80 -1.31 3.74
CA ASP A 100 -25.16 0.01 3.53
C ASP A 100 -23.72 -0.13 3.07
N THR A 101 -23.53 -0.37 1.78
CA THR A 101 -22.24 -0.16 1.14
C THR A 101 -22.05 1.35 0.97
N LEU A 102 -21.40 1.98 1.93
CA LEU A 102 -21.05 3.40 1.82
C LEU A 102 -20.14 3.57 0.59
N PRO A 103 -20.40 4.56 -0.27
CA PRO A 103 -19.60 4.82 -1.47
C PRO A 103 -18.09 4.92 -1.18
N GLU A 104 -17.72 5.49 -0.04
CA GLU A 104 -16.35 5.66 0.42
C GLU A 104 -15.65 4.31 0.70
N ARG A 105 -16.38 3.33 1.20
CA ARG A 105 -15.84 1.99 1.43
C ARG A 105 -15.58 1.27 0.12
N VAL A 106 -16.51 1.35 -0.83
CA VAL A 106 -16.34 0.78 -2.17
C VAL A 106 -15.13 1.42 -2.86
N HIS A 107 -14.95 2.71 -2.66
CA HIS A 107 -13.82 3.46 -3.18
C HIS A 107 -12.49 2.93 -2.62
N MET A 108 -12.40 2.75 -1.30
CA MET A 108 -11.22 2.19 -0.63
C MET A 108 -10.92 0.76 -1.14
N GLU A 109 -11.94 -0.11 -1.22
CA GLU A 109 -11.78 -1.47 -1.74
C GLU A 109 -11.27 -1.49 -3.21
N LEU A 110 -11.71 -0.53 -4.02
CA LEU A 110 -11.25 -0.36 -5.39
C LEU A 110 -9.76 0.08 -5.43
N GLU A 111 -9.36 0.97 -4.54
CA GLU A 111 -7.97 1.43 -4.44
C GLU A 111 -7.02 0.30 -4.04
N GLU A 112 -7.43 -0.58 -3.14
CA GLU A 112 -6.67 -1.80 -2.79
C GLU A 112 -6.41 -2.70 -4.02
N HIS A 113 -7.38 -2.84 -4.91
CA HIS A 113 -7.17 -3.54 -6.18
C HIS A 113 -6.13 -2.84 -7.06
N TYR A 114 -6.12 -1.51 -7.06
CA TYR A 114 -5.12 -0.75 -7.81
C TYR A 114 -3.73 -0.91 -7.24
N HIS A 115 -3.56 -0.97 -5.91
CA HIS A 115 -2.28 -1.21 -5.26
C HIS A 115 -1.64 -2.52 -5.76
N THR A 116 -2.45 -3.59 -5.83
CA THR A 116 -1.94 -4.87 -6.34
C THR A 116 -1.42 -4.76 -7.77
N ARG A 117 -2.06 -3.95 -8.62
CA ARG A 117 -1.65 -3.72 -10.00
C ARG A 117 -0.41 -2.81 -10.07
N LEU A 118 -0.35 -1.75 -9.27
CA LEU A 118 0.81 -0.86 -9.19
C LEU A 118 2.09 -1.61 -8.81
N LEU A 119 2.02 -2.46 -7.78
CA LEU A 119 3.15 -3.28 -7.35
C LEU A 119 3.53 -4.36 -8.39
N ALA A 120 2.54 -4.87 -9.15
CA ALA A 120 2.82 -5.78 -10.26
C ALA A 120 3.59 -5.09 -11.40
N TYR A 121 3.33 -3.82 -11.68
CA TYR A 121 4.09 -3.05 -12.66
C TYR A 121 5.54 -2.81 -12.22
N VAL A 122 5.80 -2.65 -10.92
CA VAL A 122 7.18 -2.61 -10.42
C VAL A 122 7.93 -3.90 -10.77
N LEU A 123 7.30 -5.06 -10.55
CA LEU A 123 7.90 -6.36 -10.88
C LEU A 123 8.07 -6.56 -12.39
N ASP A 124 7.10 -6.07 -13.18
CA ASP A 124 7.14 -6.19 -14.65
C ASP A 124 8.33 -5.45 -15.26
N MET A 125 8.77 -4.33 -14.69
CA MET A 125 9.98 -3.63 -15.13
C MET A 125 11.23 -4.51 -15.13
N PHE A 126 11.27 -5.53 -14.29
CA PHE A 126 12.37 -6.49 -14.17
C PHE A 126 12.07 -7.85 -14.80
N GLY A 127 10.98 -7.95 -15.57
CA GLY A 127 10.57 -9.20 -16.21
C GLY A 127 10.13 -10.30 -15.25
N LEU A 128 9.78 -9.94 -14.01
CA LEU A 128 9.40 -10.89 -12.97
C LEU A 128 7.90 -11.19 -13.01
N PRO A 129 7.52 -12.48 -12.97
CA PRO A 129 6.11 -12.84 -12.95
C PRO A 129 5.49 -12.51 -11.58
N PHE A 130 4.36 -11.82 -11.59
CA PHE A 130 3.54 -11.73 -10.41
C PHE A 130 2.72 -13.00 -10.23
N ARG A 131 2.98 -13.76 -9.17
CA ARG A 131 2.19 -14.94 -8.81
C ARG A 131 1.54 -14.72 -7.46
N VAL A 132 0.21 -14.80 -7.45
CA VAL A 132 -0.55 -14.78 -6.22
C VAL A 132 -0.38 -16.10 -5.50
N THR A 133 0.23 -16.05 -4.33
CA THR A 133 0.22 -17.20 -3.41
C THR A 133 -0.87 -17.00 -2.35
N PRO A 134 -1.55 -18.08 -1.93
CA PRO A 134 -2.53 -17.97 -0.85
C PRO A 134 -1.86 -17.45 0.43
N PRO A 135 -2.54 -16.58 1.19
CA PRO A 135 -2.01 -16.09 2.45
C PRO A 135 -1.72 -17.22 3.42
N ALA A 136 -0.75 -17.02 4.31
CA ALA A 136 -0.38 -17.99 5.33
C ALA A 136 -1.61 -18.45 6.13
N PHE A 137 -1.62 -19.73 6.54
CA PHE A 137 -2.74 -20.31 7.28
C PHE A 137 -3.18 -19.47 8.48
N VAL A 138 -2.22 -18.98 9.27
CA VAL A 138 -2.49 -18.12 10.44
C VAL A 138 -3.25 -16.86 10.05
N MET A 139 -2.85 -16.23 8.94
CA MET A 139 -3.50 -15.04 8.43
C MET A 139 -4.94 -15.33 7.97
N ARG A 140 -5.18 -16.46 7.29
CA ARG A 140 -6.53 -16.90 6.92
C ARG A 140 -7.44 -17.16 8.12
N GLN A 141 -6.88 -17.66 9.24
CA GLN A 141 -7.64 -17.83 10.48
C GLN A 141 -7.92 -16.49 11.16
N PHE A 142 -6.94 -15.57 11.15
CA PHE A 142 -7.12 -14.22 11.68
C PHE A 142 -8.28 -13.49 10.99
N VAL A 143 -8.37 -13.56 9.65
CA VAL A 143 -9.50 -12.99 8.89
C VAL A 143 -10.84 -13.53 9.37
N LYS A 144 -10.93 -14.86 9.53
CA LYS A 144 -12.18 -15.48 9.98
C LYS A 144 -12.63 -14.99 11.35
N VAL A 145 -11.67 -14.65 12.23
CA VAL A 145 -11.95 -14.09 13.56
C VAL A 145 -12.24 -12.59 13.47
N ALA A 146 -11.52 -11.87 12.64
CA ALA A 146 -11.68 -10.43 12.46
C ALA A 146 -13.09 -10.04 12.00
N VAL A 147 -13.76 -10.90 11.21
CA VAL A 147 -15.15 -10.71 10.74
C VAL A 147 -16.15 -10.61 11.91
N PHE A 148 -15.82 -11.15 13.08
CA PHE A 148 -16.68 -11.05 14.28
C PHE A 148 -16.39 -9.82 15.14
N ILE A 149 -15.36 -9.02 14.80
CA ILE A 149 -15.05 -7.79 15.51
C ILE A 149 -16.09 -6.73 15.09
N PRO A 150 -16.75 -6.05 16.04
CA PRO A 150 -17.67 -4.96 15.70
C PRO A 150 -16.98 -3.91 14.82
N GLU A 151 -17.68 -3.41 13.81
CA GLU A 151 -17.12 -2.53 12.77
C GLU A 151 -16.36 -1.32 13.35
N ASN A 152 -16.94 -0.67 14.36
CA ASN A 152 -16.33 0.49 15.03
C ASN A 152 -14.99 0.19 15.72
N ARG A 153 -14.71 -1.07 16.06
CA ARG A 153 -13.42 -1.50 16.63
C ARG A 153 -12.47 -1.99 15.53
N SER A 154 -13.01 -2.55 14.44
CA SER A 154 -12.20 -3.00 13.32
C SER A 154 -11.49 -1.83 12.62
N PHE A 155 -12.14 -0.66 12.51
CA PHE A 155 -11.51 0.53 11.93
C PHE A 155 -10.26 1.01 12.67
N ALA A 156 -10.19 0.84 13.98
CA ALA A 156 -8.98 1.18 14.72
C ALA A 156 -7.79 0.27 14.36
N PHE A 157 -8.07 -1.02 14.13
CA PHE A 157 -7.05 -1.99 13.72
C PHE A 157 -6.68 -1.82 12.25
N VAL A 158 -7.66 -1.69 11.36
CA VAL A 158 -7.43 -1.42 9.94
C VAL A 158 -6.63 -0.15 9.77
N GLY A 159 -7.05 0.97 10.37
CA GLY A 159 -6.34 2.23 10.26
C GLY A 159 -4.90 2.19 10.81
N ALA A 160 -4.64 1.39 11.86
CA ALA A 160 -3.27 1.17 12.31
C ALA A 160 -2.45 0.35 11.29
N SER A 161 -3.10 -0.56 10.54
CA SER A 161 -2.46 -1.30 9.45
C SER A 161 -2.16 -0.40 8.26
N GLU A 162 -3.08 0.48 7.88
CA GLU A 162 -2.87 1.49 6.83
C GLU A 162 -1.72 2.45 7.19
N MET A 163 -1.67 2.93 8.44
CA MET A 163 -0.53 3.73 8.93
C MET A 163 0.79 2.98 8.80
N ALA A 164 0.79 1.68 9.10
CA ALA A 164 1.98 0.84 8.95
C ALA A 164 2.32 0.61 7.48
N GLY A 165 1.32 0.44 6.62
CA GLY A 165 1.44 0.39 5.16
C GLY A 165 2.11 1.65 4.61
N CYS A 166 1.60 2.84 4.95
CA CYS A 166 2.21 4.12 4.58
C CYS A 166 3.71 4.17 4.91
N ALA A 167 4.10 3.80 6.15
CA ALA A 167 5.50 3.82 6.54
C ALA A 167 6.35 2.84 5.71
N MET A 168 5.85 1.61 5.50
CA MET A 168 6.56 0.59 4.74
C MET A 168 6.69 0.95 3.27
N PHE A 169 5.63 1.41 2.62
CA PHE A 169 5.64 1.80 1.22
C PHE A 169 6.54 3.01 0.98
N ASN A 170 6.51 4.01 1.88
CA ASN A 170 7.39 5.17 1.79
C ASN A 170 8.88 4.76 1.86
N LEU A 171 9.24 4.03 2.91
CA LEU A 171 10.63 3.57 3.07
C LEU A 171 11.10 2.68 1.91
N LEU A 172 10.25 1.77 1.46
CA LEU A 172 10.59 0.85 0.39
C LEU A 172 10.66 1.56 -0.97
N GLY A 173 9.75 2.49 -1.25
CA GLY A 173 9.76 3.29 -2.47
C GLY A 173 11.01 4.16 -2.59
N GLN A 174 11.40 4.84 -1.50
CA GLN A 174 12.63 5.64 -1.43
C GLN A 174 13.87 4.77 -1.61
N ALA A 175 13.96 3.66 -0.89
CA ALA A 175 15.08 2.74 -0.98
C ALA A 175 15.17 2.08 -2.36
N GLY A 176 14.04 1.69 -2.97
CA GLY A 176 13.99 1.15 -4.32
C GLY A 176 14.49 2.17 -5.35
N ALA A 177 14.00 3.40 -5.30
CA ALA A 177 14.47 4.46 -6.19
C ALA A 177 15.97 4.76 -6.03
N ALA A 178 16.50 4.68 -4.81
CA ALA A 178 17.93 4.84 -4.55
C ALA A 178 18.78 3.67 -5.09
N LEU A 179 18.27 2.42 -4.99
CA LEU A 179 18.96 1.23 -5.53
C LEU A 179 19.12 1.27 -7.05
N PHE A 180 18.21 1.92 -7.75
CA PHE A 180 18.18 2.02 -9.21
C PHE A 180 18.49 3.45 -9.71
N ALA A 181 19.23 4.24 -8.91
CA ALA A 181 19.56 5.63 -9.27
C ALA A 181 20.42 5.75 -10.54
N ASP A 182 21.14 4.70 -10.93
CA ASP A 182 21.88 4.58 -12.19
C ASP A 182 20.99 4.29 -13.41
N GLU A 183 19.71 3.93 -13.18
CA GLU A 183 18.65 3.79 -14.19
C GLU A 183 17.52 4.83 -13.90
N PRO A 184 17.69 6.10 -14.29
CA PRO A 184 16.77 7.18 -13.88
C PRO A 184 15.31 6.92 -14.20
N GLU A 185 15.00 6.37 -15.38
CA GLU A 185 13.61 6.06 -15.77
C GLU A 185 12.99 4.99 -14.87
N VAL A 186 13.77 3.98 -14.46
CA VAL A 186 13.33 2.93 -13.52
C VAL A 186 13.11 3.53 -12.14
N ALA A 187 14.05 4.34 -11.65
CA ALA A 187 13.95 5.00 -10.35
C ALA A 187 12.74 5.93 -10.27
N ASP A 188 12.49 6.72 -11.31
CA ASP A 188 11.34 7.64 -11.38
C ASP A 188 10.03 6.86 -11.46
N ARG A 189 9.99 5.74 -12.21
CA ARG A 189 8.82 4.89 -12.26
C ARG A 189 8.53 4.23 -10.91
N ILE A 190 9.54 3.80 -10.18
CA ILE A 190 9.38 3.29 -8.81
C ILE A 190 8.77 4.38 -7.91
N ARG A 191 9.32 5.61 -7.92
CA ARG A 191 8.75 6.74 -7.16
C ARG A 191 7.30 7.00 -7.50
N LEU A 192 6.98 7.01 -8.80
CA LEU A 192 5.61 7.23 -9.28
C LEU A 192 4.65 6.16 -8.76
N LEU A 193 4.97 4.87 -8.94
CA LEU A 193 4.07 3.77 -8.57
C LEU A 193 3.86 3.68 -7.06
N TYR A 194 4.93 3.83 -6.26
CA TYR A 194 4.81 3.87 -4.80
C TYR A 194 4.14 5.15 -4.30
N GLY A 195 4.36 6.28 -4.97
CA GLY A 195 3.69 7.55 -4.67
C GLY A 195 2.17 7.47 -4.86
N GLU A 196 1.71 6.77 -5.91
CA GLU A 196 0.28 6.54 -6.14
C GLU A 196 -0.35 5.69 -5.02
N ILE A 197 0.34 4.64 -4.55
CA ILE A 197 -0.09 3.84 -3.41
C ILE A 197 -0.17 4.72 -2.16
N LEU A 198 0.89 5.45 -1.84
CA LEU A 198 0.94 6.32 -0.65
C LEU A 198 -0.19 7.35 -0.63
N THR A 199 -0.54 7.90 -1.79
CA THR A 199 -1.65 8.85 -1.89
C THR A 199 -2.99 8.20 -1.52
N ASP A 200 -3.22 6.96 -1.93
CA ASP A 200 -4.42 6.20 -1.56
C ASP A 200 -4.41 5.83 -0.07
N GLU A 201 -3.30 5.28 0.43
CA GLU A 201 -3.11 4.87 1.82
C GLU A 201 -3.35 6.00 2.83
N ILE A 202 -2.89 7.21 2.54
CA ILE A 202 -3.15 8.39 3.35
C ILE A 202 -4.66 8.65 3.45
N GLY A 203 -5.38 8.49 2.35
CA GLY A 203 -6.84 8.54 2.32
C GLY A 203 -7.48 7.48 3.21
N HIS A 204 -7.00 6.23 3.12
CA HIS A 204 -7.47 5.11 3.94
C HIS A 204 -7.28 5.36 5.44
N VAL A 205 -6.09 5.85 5.85
CA VAL A 205 -5.83 6.27 7.24
C VAL A 205 -6.83 7.33 7.68
N GLY A 206 -7.07 8.34 6.84
CA GLY A 206 -8.02 9.41 7.13
C GLY A 206 -9.44 8.91 7.29
N TYR A 207 -9.89 8.02 6.39
CA TYR A 207 -11.21 7.39 6.46
C TYR A 207 -11.38 6.56 7.74
N CYS A 208 -10.42 5.69 8.06
CA CYS A 208 -10.44 4.89 9.27
C CYS A 208 -10.47 5.77 10.54
N ALA A 209 -9.67 6.82 10.59
CA ALA A 209 -9.63 7.77 11.70
C ALA A 209 -10.97 8.50 11.87
N ALA A 210 -11.64 8.88 10.77
CA ALA A 210 -12.94 9.52 10.78
C ALA A 210 -14.06 8.59 11.30
N ARG A 211 -13.91 7.27 11.10
CA ARG A 211 -14.86 6.25 11.60
C ARG A 211 -14.59 5.82 13.04
N CYS A 212 -13.47 6.24 13.62
CA CYS A 212 -13.09 5.90 14.98
C CYS A 212 -13.54 6.96 15.99
N SER A 213 -13.90 6.51 17.21
CA SER A 213 -13.95 7.39 18.38
C SER A 213 -12.54 7.86 18.78
N ASP A 214 -12.44 8.82 19.71
CA ASP A 214 -11.15 9.27 20.27
C ASP A 214 -10.31 8.10 20.84
N ILE A 215 -10.98 7.16 21.52
CA ILE A 215 -10.34 5.94 22.03
C ILE A 215 -9.83 5.10 20.85
N GLY A 216 -10.62 4.94 19.81
CA GLY A 216 -10.22 4.20 18.60
C GLY A 216 -9.00 4.83 17.92
N ARG A 217 -8.96 6.15 17.78
CA ARG A 217 -7.79 6.89 17.29
C ARG A 217 -6.56 6.73 18.18
N GLY A 218 -6.77 6.68 19.50
CA GLY A 218 -5.71 6.35 20.45
C GLY A 218 -5.15 4.94 20.22
N ILE A 219 -6.02 3.96 19.99
CA ILE A 219 -5.64 2.58 19.68
C ILE A 219 -4.85 2.51 18.37
N MET A 220 -5.29 3.21 17.30
CA MET A 220 -4.54 3.30 16.04
C MET A 220 -3.09 3.71 16.27
N ARG A 221 -2.88 4.80 17.01
CA ARG A 221 -1.53 5.32 17.32
C ARG A 221 -0.67 4.33 18.10
N VAL A 222 -1.25 3.64 19.07
CA VAL A 222 -0.53 2.65 19.90
C VAL A 222 -0.17 1.40 19.09
N LEU A 223 -1.05 0.96 18.18
CA LEU A 223 -0.84 -0.24 17.39
C LEU A 223 0.04 -0.02 16.15
N TYR A 224 0.22 1.20 15.67
CA TYR A 224 0.98 1.55 14.48
C TYR A 224 2.37 0.90 14.46
N ALA A 225 3.24 1.23 15.41
CA ALA A 225 4.60 0.74 15.45
C ALA A 225 4.71 -0.80 15.67
N PRO A 226 3.91 -1.42 16.57
CA PRO A 226 3.84 -2.88 16.67
C PRO A 226 3.46 -3.58 15.35
N ILE A 227 2.45 -3.07 14.63
CA ILE A 227 1.99 -3.65 13.36
C ILE A 227 3.06 -3.48 12.28
N ALA A 228 3.68 -2.31 12.16
CA ALA A 228 4.75 -2.07 11.21
C ALA A 228 5.96 -3.00 11.44
N ARG A 229 6.33 -3.22 12.71
CA ARG A 229 7.38 -4.21 13.06
C ARG A 229 6.96 -5.65 12.75
N LEU A 230 5.67 -5.97 12.86
CA LEU A 230 5.15 -7.28 12.46
C LEU A 230 5.26 -7.47 10.94
N PHE A 231 4.91 -6.45 10.15
CA PHE A 231 5.07 -6.49 8.69
C PHE A 231 6.54 -6.70 8.29
N ALA A 232 7.47 -5.94 8.88
CA ALA A 232 8.89 -6.12 8.64
C ALA A 232 9.42 -7.52 9.05
N ARG A 233 8.83 -8.17 10.06
CA ARG A 233 9.16 -9.55 10.43
C ARG A 233 8.59 -10.58 9.46
N GLN A 234 7.43 -10.31 8.88
CA GLN A 234 6.79 -11.19 7.91
C GLN A 234 7.42 -11.05 6.51
N THR A 235 7.98 -9.88 6.22
CA THR A 235 8.70 -9.56 4.98
C THR A 235 10.14 -9.14 5.32
N PRO A 236 10.97 -10.09 5.78
CA PRO A 236 12.31 -9.77 6.31
C PRO A 236 13.27 -9.25 5.23
N GLU A 237 12.94 -9.36 3.95
CA GLU A 237 13.64 -8.75 2.83
C GLU A 237 13.67 -7.23 2.94
N ILE A 238 12.65 -6.61 3.53
CA ILE A 238 12.61 -5.16 3.79
C ILE A 238 13.85 -4.73 4.56
N LEU A 239 14.28 -5.51 5.57
CA LEU A 239 15.46 -5.21 6.39
C LEU A 239 16.80 -5.41 5.66
N ARG A 240 16.78 -5.84 4.39
CA ARG A 240 17.96 -5.87 3.52
C ARG A 240 18.07 -4.63 2.65
N VAL A 241 16.97 -3.91 2.49
CA VAL A 241 16.86 -2.70 1.67
C VAL A 241 16.78 -1.46 2.56
N VAL A 242 15.96 -1.53 3.60
CA VAL A 242 15.83 -0.49 4.63
C VAL A 242 16.52 -0.99 5.89
N SER A 243 17.49 -0.23 6.43
CA SER A 243 18.15 -0.65 7.65
C SER A 243 17.17 -0.75 8.82
N ARG A 244 17.48 -1.63 9.77
CA ARG A 244 16.68 -1.71 11.00
C ARG A 244 16.67 -0.37 11.76
N GLU A 245 17.79 0.33 11.75
CA GLU A 245 17.93 1.64 12.38
C GLU A 245 16.97 2.66 11.76
N THR A 246 16.97 2.78 10.43
CA THR A 246 16.04 3.65 9.69
C THR A 246 14.57 3.31 9.97
N LEU A 247 14.24 2.01 10.02
CA LEU A 247 12.89 1.57 10.36
C LEU A 247 12.52 1.94 11.80
N ASP A 248 13.40 1.65 12.77
CA ASP A 248 13.15 1.95 14.19
C ASP A 248 13.09 3.45 14.44
N GLU A 249 13.91 4.26 13.76
CA GLU A 249 13.85 5.72 13.76
C GLU A 249 12.48 6.20 13.26
N ARG A 250 12.05 5.74 12.10
CA ARG A 250 10.72 6.09 11.54
C ARG A 250 9.58 5.73 12.49
N LEU A 251 9.64 4.57 13.14
CA LEU A 251 8.61 4.07 14.04
C LEU A 251 8.71 4.63 15.47
N SER A 252 9.76 5.37 15.80
CA SER A 252 9.89 6.09 17.09
C SER A 252 9.07 7.37 17.11
N HIS A 253 8.76 7.93 15.92
CA HIS A 253 7.92 9.12 15.79
C HIS A 253 6.45 8.72 15.61
N PRO A 254 5.51 9.51 16.16
CA PRO A 254 4.10 9.37 15.88
C PRO A 254 3.85 9.45 14.35
N PHE A 255 2.82 8.77 13.88
CA PHE A 255 2.37 8.95 12.51
C PHE A 255 1.85 10.38 12.31
N ASP A 256 2.38 11.07 11.31
CA ASP A 256 1.95 12.41 10.93
C ASP A 256 1.69 12.46 9.41
N PHE A 257 0.54 13.00 9.03
CA PHE A 257 0.20 13.24 7.62
C PHE A 257 1.19 14.20 6.94
N ALA A 258 1.80 15.11 7.70
CA ALA A 258 2.80 16.03 7.17
C ALA A 258 4.03 15.32 6.59
N ASP A 259 4.37 14.14 7.07
CA ASP A 259 5.48 13.32 6.56
C ASP A 259 5.24 12.86 5.12
N PHE A 260 4.02 12.96 4.64
CA PHE A 260 3.56 12.52 3.32
C PHE A 260 3.00 13.68 2.47
N SER A 261 3.29 14.93 2.85
CA SER A 261 2.71 16.12 2.22
C SER A 261 3.02 16.23 0.73
N GLU A 262 4.16 15.73 0.28
CA GLU A 262 4.52 15.68 -1.15
C GLU A 262 3.57 14.78 -1.96
N HIS A 263 3.04 13.72 -1.37
CA HIS A 263 2.09 12.83 -2.00
C HIS A 263 0.66 13.36 -1.97
N LEU A 264 0.34 14.26 -1.03
CA LEU A 264 -0.98 14.92 -0.96
C LEU A 264 -1.16 15.98 -2.05
N SER A 265 -0.08 16.64 -2.47
CA SER A 265 -0.12 17.77 -3.40
C SER A 265 0.14 17.42 -4.85
N SER A 266 0.73 16.27 -5.15
CA SER A 266 1.23 15.88 -6.46
C SER A 266 0.59 14.62 -7.01
N THR A 267 -0.74 14.60 -7.20
CA THR A 267 -1.30 13.53 -8.02
C THR A 267 -1.16 13.89 -9.49
N PRO A 268 -0.38 13.13 -10.29
CA PRO A 268 -0.31 13.30 -11.74
C PRO A 268 -1.70 13.28 -12.40
N PHE A 269 -2.65 12.61 -11.76
CA PHE A 269 -4.05 12.52 -12.16
C PHE A 269 -4.84 13.83 -12.04
N VAL A 270 -4.52 14.69 -11.09
CA VAL A 270 -5.14 16.01 -10.96
C VAL A 270 -4.52 16.98 -11.96
N ALA A 271 -3.22 16.82 -12.27
CA ALA A 271 -2.51 17.66 -13.24
C ALA A 271 -2.81 17.32 -14.70
N ALA A 272 -3.22 16.09 -15.01
CA ALA A 272 -3.53 15.63 -16.38
C ALA A 272 -4.97 15.97 -16.82
N ARG A 273 -5.60 16.97 -16.24
CA ARG A 273 -6.91 17.42 -16.67
C ARG A 273 -6.79 18.50 -17.72
N PRO A 274 -7.50 18.35 -18.86
CA PRO A 274 -7.73 19.46 -19.74
C PRO A 274 -8.67 20.48 -19.11
#